data_d51d7aa95e1860e3323277406439c671
#
_entry.id   d51d7aa95e1860e3323277406439c671
#
_cell.length_a   1.000
_cell.length_b   1.000
_cell.length_c   1.000
_cell.angle_alpha   90.00
_cell.angle_beta   90.00
_cell.angle_gamma   90.00
#
_symmetry.space_group_name_H-M   'P 1'
#
loop_
_entity.id
_entity.type
_entity.pdbx_description
1 polymer ?
#
loop_
_entity_poly.entity_id
_entity_poly.type
_entity_poly.pdbx_seq_one_letter_code
_entity_poly.pdbx_strand_id
1 'polypeptide(L)'
;MKLCIIKPPLPFGWTPVAPPILEYLAALTRREDPSIEIELYSASATPDVFDDLQCDLAAISLLTPTAVPGYRIADALRARGIKVVVGGIHASTLPEEAKAHADAVVIGEAESAWPEVLRDFKAGRLQPFYRGEQGELDDLPTPLYGLLKHGHDFRIVNTSRGCPYRCTFCSVRPYFGSRIRLRPIDHVVRDVEAIPGNMYINGDENIWWLGKVDRAIDLFSALRGSKKKWMGFGSLAPILSPEGSRMLAAARRSGMLTVWVGWESISEDGLQAYSADRKVGEDRERAVKTLKDHGIDVSLFFMLGSRADSLEDYKRAVDVADRLGVSMHPSLTVPYPGTELRSQYEPYLFKELGWEYYTGAYALFDHPDPAMTPEVREEMFYETSLELLSLGRVLRHMFKVPASGFPHAHILSLMNQLPVRKGMKIAFEKWKASKAAVRQKQALGGSGSLPAR
;
A
#
# COMPACT_ATOMS: atom_id res chain seq x y z
N MET A 1 -16.35 -14.81 24.25
CA MET A 1 -15.50 -13.63 23.98
C MET A 1 -15.75 -13.18 22.57
N LYS A 2 -16.01 -11.88 22.37
CA LYS A 2 -16.20 -11.27 21.07
C LYS A 2 -15.00 -10.37 20.73
N LEU A 3 -14.37 -10.61 19.60
CA LEU A 3 -13.24 -9.86 19.07
C LEU A 3 -13.68 -9.04 17.84
N CYS A 4 -13.40 -7.75 17.85
CA CYS A 4 -13.54 -6.90 16.67
C CYS A 4 -12.16 -6.59 16.10
N ILE A 5 -11.96 -6.88 14.80
CA ILE A 5 -10.72 -6.55 14.09
C ILE A 5 -11.01 -5.39 13.14
N ILE A 6 -10.30 -4.29 13.31
CA ILE A 6 -10.62 -3.00 12.72
C ILE A 6 -9.47 -2.51 11.85
N LYS A 7 -9.78 -2.09 10.64
CA LYS A 7 -8.91 -1.29 9.79
C LYS A 7 -9.50 0.11 9.66
N PRO A 8 -8.86 1.13 10.24
CA PRO A 8 -9.36 2.51 10.17
C PRO A 8 -9.45 3.03 8.74
N PRO A 9 -10.33 4.03 8.48
CA PRO A 9 -10.51 4.59 7.14
C PRO A 9 -9.23 5.26 6.62
N LEU A 10 -8.99 5.09 5.33
CA LEU A 10 -7.97 5.86 4.62
C LEU A 10 -8.51 7.28 4.34
N PRO A 11 -7.65 8.31 4.37
CA PRO A 11 -8.06 9.70 4.09
C PRO A 11 -8.69 9.89 2.70
N PHE A 12 -8.41 9.00 1.77
CA PHE A 12 -8.94 9.05 0.39
C PHE A 12 -10.29 8.34 0.20
N GLY A 13 -10.86 7.75 1.26
CA GLY A 13 -12.13 7.04 1.17
C GLY A 13 -12.00 5.58 0.74
N TRP A 14 -12.97 5.09 -0.04
CA TRP A 14 -13.12 3.68 -0.39
C TRP A 14 -11.97 3.14 -1.26
N THR A 15 -11.55 1.91 -0.98
CA THR A 15 -10.64 1.11 -1.81
C THR A 15 -11.29 -0.23 -2.17
N PRO A 16 -11.19 -0.69 -3.43
CA PRO A 16 -11.73 -1.99 -3.84
C PRO A 16 -10.97 -3.19 -3.25
N VAL A 17 -9.88 -2.95 -2.54
CA VAL A 17 -8.98 -3.98 -2.03
C VAL A 17 -9.27 -4.25 -0.56
N ALA A 18 -9.60 -5.49 -0.22
CA ALA A 18 -9.78 -5.90 1.17
C ALA A 18 -8.44 -5.84 1.92
N PRO A 19 -8.40 -5.21 3.11
CA PRO A 19 -7.20 -5.23 3.94
C PRO A 19 -6.86 -6.66 4.35
N PRO A 20 -5.70 -7.24 3.93
CA PRO A 20 -5.39 -8.66 4.15
C PRO A 20 -5.32 -9.01 5.63
N ILE A 21 -4.91 -8.06 6.47
CA ILE A 21 -4.73 -8.28 7.91
C ILE A 21 -6.04 -8.68 8.62
N LEU A 22 -7.21 -8.21 8.15
CA LEU A 22 -8.48 -8.51 8.80
C LEU A 22 -8.79 -10.00 8.78
N GLU A 23 -8.87 -10.58 7.59
CA GLU A 23 -9.21 -11.99 7.39
C GLU A 23 -8.08 -12.92 7.84
N TYR A 24 -6.83 -12.43 7.79
CA TYR A 24 -5.66 -13.16 8.25
C TYR A 24 -5.57 -13.22 9.79
N LEU A 25 -5.73 -12.10 10.50
CA LEU A 25 -5.74 -12.08 11.96
C LEU A 25 -6.93 -12.88 12.52
N ALA A 26 -8.06 -12.87 11.81
CA ALA A 26 -9.19 -13.72 12.11
C ALA A 26 -8.83 -15.22 12.01
N ALA A 27 -8.05 -15.62 11.01
CA ALA A 27 -7.59 -16.99 10.86
C ALA A 27 -6.62 -17.41 11.99
N LEU A 28 -5.69 -16.54 12.37
CA LEU A 28 -4.82 -16.74 13.53
C LEU A 28 -5.62 -16.89 14.83
N THR A 29 -6.62 -16.03 15.01
CA THR A 29 -7.52 -16.09 16.18
C THR A 29 -8.29 -17.39 16.22
N ARG A 30 -8.87 -17.81 15.09
CA ARG A 30 -9.64 -19.08 14.99
C ARG A 30 -8.80 -20.30 15.23
N ARG A 31 -7.53 -20.27 14.84
CA ARG A 31 -6.55 -21.33 15.09
C ARG A 31 -6.22 -21.45 16.59
N GLU A 32 -6.06 -20.32 17.27
CA GLU A 32 -5.75 -20.30 18.71
C GLU A 32 -6.96 -20.67 19.56
N ASP A 33 -8.13 -20.13 19.23
CA ASP A 33 -9.39 -20.44 19.95
C ASP A 33 -10.61 -20.36 19.03
N PRO A 34 -11.16 -21.51 18.61
CA PRO A 34 -12.37 -21.57 17.76
C PRO A 34 -13.63 -20.98 18.40
N SER A 35 -13.68 -20.81 19.72
CA SER A 35 -14.87 -20.30 20.42
C SER A 35 -15.01 -18.79 20.37
N ILE A 36 -13.99 -18.05 19.93
CA ILE A 36 -14.01 -16.59 19.82
C ILE A 36 -14.93 -16.18 18.68
N GLU A 37 -15.95 -15.38 18.98
CA GLU A 37 -16.75 -14.68 17.98
C GLU A 37 -15.91 -13.55 17.36
N ILE A 38 -15.87 -13.47 16.03
CA ILE A 38 -15.01 -12.52 15.31
C ILE A 38 -15.86 -11.67 14.39
N GLU A 39 -15.73 -10.36 14.49
CA GLU A 39 -16.29 -9.38 13.56
C GLU A 39 -15.18 -8.53 12.93
N LEU A 40 -15.32 -8.28 11.61
CA LEU A 40 -14.34 -7.54 10.82
C LEU A 40 -14.92 -6.20 10.35
N TYR A 41 -14.18 -5.12 10.58
CA TYR A 41 -14.55 -3.76 10.20
C TYR A 41 -13.47 -3.15 9.30
N SER A 42 -13.84 -2.77 8.10
CA SER A 42 -12.92 -2.10 7.17
C SER A 42 -13.31 -0.65 6.92
N ALA A 43 -12.41 0.08 6.30
CA ALA A 43 -12.47 1.51 5.99
C ALA A 43 -13.70 2.03 5.24
N SER A 44 -14.54 1.14 4.67
CA SER A 44 -15.80 1.53 4.03
C SER A 44 -16.94 1.77 5.03
N ALA A 45 -16.73 1.40 6.30
CA ALA A 45 -17.68 1.70 7.37
C ALA A 45 -17.64 3.21 7.68
N THR A 46 -18.81 3.83 7.79
CA THR A 46 -18.91 5.22 8.28
C THR A 46 -18.38 5.29 9.71
N PRO A 47 -17.81 6.44 10.14
CA PRO A 47 -17.33 6.59 11.52
C PRO A 47 -18.36 6.16 12.58
N ASP A 48 -19.64 6.39 12.35
CA ASP A 48 -20.75 6.06 13.25
C ASP A 48 -20.87 4.55 13.55
N VAL A 49 -20.35 3.68 12.69
CA VAL A 49 -20.34 2.22 12.93
C VAL A 49 -19.52 1.84 14.17
N PHE A 50 -18.54 2.64 14.53
CA PHE A 50 -17.69 2.38 15.69
C PHE A 50 -18.32 2.84 17.03
N ASP A 51 -19.30 3.75 16.98
CA ASP A 51 -19.96 4.29 18.18
C ASP A 51 -20.83 3.23 18.86
N ASP A 52 -21.47 2.35 18.11
CA ASP A 52 -22.33 1.27 18.61
C ASP A 52 -21.64 -0.09 18.71
N LEU A 53 -20.33 -0.15 18.42
CA LEU A 53 -19.58 -1.41 18.37
C LEU A 53 -19.54 -2.07 19.77
N GLN A 54 -19.93 -3.34 19.84
CA GLN A 54 -19.91 -4.15 21.07
C GLN A 54 -18.92 -5.30 20.92
N CYS A 55 -17.87 -5.30 21.71
CA CYS A 55 -16.90 -6.40 21.80
C CYS A 55 -16.17 -6.37 23.16
N ASP A 56 -15.54 -7.49 23.48
CA ASP A 56 -14.71 -7.61 24.68
C ASP A 56 -13.28 -7.08 24.40
N LEU A 57 -12.80 -7.28 23.17
CA LEU A 57 -11.47 -6.88 22.69
C LEU A 57 -11.58 -6.28 21.30
N ALA A 58 -10.91 -5.16 21.05
CA ALA A 58 -10.75 -4.57 19.74
C ALA A 58 -9.27 -4.64 19.30
N ALA A 59 -9.00 -5.17 18.10
CA ALA A 59 -7.69 -5.18 17.47
C ALA A 59 -7.67 -4.20 16.29
N ILE A 60 -6.81 -3.19 16.32
CA ILE A 60 -6.77 -2.13 15.31
C ILE A 60 -5.43 -2.16 14.57
N SER A 61 -5.45 -2.30 13.25
CA SER A 61 -4.24 -2.30 12.42
C SER A 61 -3.99 -0.93 11.80
N LEU A 62 -2.84 -0.32 12.12
CA LEU A 62 -2.48 1.04 11.75
C LEU A 62 -1.43 1.10 10.64
N LEU A 63 -1.74 1.87 9.60
CA LEU A 63 -0.76 2.46 8.68
C LEU A 63 -0.56 3.93 9.09
N THR A 64 0.54 4.56 8.68
CA THR A 64 0.80 5.96 9.04
C THR A 64 -0.35 6.90 8.71
N PRO A 65 -0.93 6.92 7.49
CA PRO A 65 -2.04 7.82 7.20
C PRO A 65 -3.35 7.47 7.92
N THR A 66 -3.45 6.29 8.53
CA THR A 66 -4.64 5.87 9.31
C THR A 66 -4.41 5.92 10.82
N ALA A 67 -3.26 6.39 11.28
CA ALA A 67 -2.93 6.42 12.71
C ALA A 67 -3.89 7.34 13.48
N VAL A 68 -4.06 8.59 13.05
CA VAL A 68 -4.94 9.55 13.74
C VAL A 68 -6.39 9.07 13.81
N PRO A 69 -7.07 8.68 12.73
CA PRO A 69 -8.41 8.10 12.83
C PRO A 69 -8.43 6.80 13.66
N GLY A 70 -7.39 5.98 13.57
CA GLY A 70 -7.28 4.77 14.38
C GLY A 70 -7.15 5.05 15.88
N TYR A 71 -6.40 6.05 16.27
CA TYR A 71 -6.28 6.48 17.66
C TYR A 71 -7.60 7.04 18.21
N ARG A 72 -8.33 7.84 17.40
CA ARG A 72 -9.67 8.30 17.79
C ARG A 72 -10.64 7.15 18.04
N ILE A 73 -10.64 6.12 17.19
CA ILE A 73 -11.43 4.89 17.39
C ILE A 73 -10.98 4.18 18.67
N ALA A 74 -9.68 4.01 18.87
CA ALA A 74 -9.13 3.36 20.06
C ALA A 74 -9.53 4.07 21.36
N ASP A 75 -9.39 5.39 21.42
CA ASP A 75 -9.74 6.20 22.58
C ASP A 75 -11.25 6.15 22.88
N ALA A 76 -12.11 6.20 21.85
CA ALA A 76 -13.56 6.08 22.00
C ALA A 76 -13.97 4.70 22.55
N LEU A 77 -13.36 3.61 22.08
CA LEU A 77 -13.61 2.25 22.58
C LEU A 77 -13.12 2.08 24.02
N ARG A 78 -11.94 2.59 24.35
CA ARG A 78 -11.40 2.55 25.73
C ARG A 78 -12.24 3.36 26.71
N ALA A 79 -12.76 4.51 26.29
CA ALA A 79 -13.68 5.33 27.12
C ALA A 79 -14.96 4.55 27.49
N ARG A 80 -15.35 3.55 26.70
CA ARG A 80 -16.48 2.64 26.95
C ARG A 80 -16.08 1.37 27.72
N GLY A 81 -14.82 1.26 28.15
CA GLY A 81 -14.30 0.11 28.89
C GLY A 81 -13.88 -1.08 28.01
N ILE A 82 -13.92 -0.96 26.69
CA ILE A 82 -13.47 -2.00 25.76
C ILE A 82 -11.94 -2.00 25.73
N LYS A 83 -11.33 -3.18 25.86
CA LYS A 83 -9.87 -3.30 25.74
C LYS A 83 -9.44 -3.18 24.29
N VAL A 84 -8.36 -2.42 24.05
CA VAL A 84 -7.86 -2.14 22.72
C VAL A 84 -6.40 -2.58 22.57
N VAL A 85 -6.13 -3.35 21.53
CA VAL A 85 -4.78 -3.72 21.07
C VAL A 85 -4.54 -3.09 19.71
N VAL A 86 -3.43 -2.37 19.55
CA VAL A 86 -3.04 -1.81 18.25
C VAL A 86 -1.81 -2.51 17.71
N GLY A 87 -1.71 -2.60 16.39
CA GLY A 87 -0.56 -3.19 15.68
C GLY A 87 -0.42 -2.59 14.28
N GLY A 88 0.42 -3.22 13.45
CA GLY A 88 0.72 -2.78 12.09
C GLY A 88 1.96 -1.90 12.01
N ILE A 89 2.30 -1.48 10.79
CA ILE A 89 3.59 -0.82 10.50
C ILE A 89 3.77 0.46 11.34
N HIS A 90 2.73 1.29 11.46
CA HIS A 90 2.84 2.54 12.21
C HIS A 90 3.05 2.29 13.71
N ALA A 91 2.23 1.45 14.32
CA ALA A 91 2.34 1.09 15.73
C ALA A 91 3.67 0.39 16.06
N SER A 92 4.21 -0.40 15.12
CA SER A 92 5.53 -1.04 15.27
C SER A 92 6.69 -0.06 15.21
N THR A 93 6.54 1.02 14.44
CA THR A 93 7.58 2.05 14.27
C THR A 93 7.56 3.09 15.39
N LEU A 94 6.36 3.42 15.89
CA LEU A 94 6.14 4.41 16.95
C LEU A 94 5.34 3.79 18.11
N PRO A 95 5.89 2.77 18.80
CA PRO A 95 5.13 1.98 19.77
C PRO A 95 4.70 2.78 21.00
N GLU A 96 5.50 3.73 21.46
CA GLU A 96 5.17 4.56 22.63
C GLU A 96 4.01 5.54 22.32
N GLU A 97 4.01 6.13 21.11
CA GLU A 97 2.89 6.94 20.63
C GLU A 97 1.61 6.08 20.58
N ALA A 98 1.68 4.91 19.95
CA ALA A 98 0.54 4.00 19.84
C ALA A 98 0.04 3.51 21.20
N LYS A 99 0.95 3.31 22.17
CA LYS A 99 0.61 2.88 23.54
C LYS A 99 -0.20 3.92 24.31
N ALA A 100 -0.03 5.20 24.03
CA ALA A 100 -0.85 6.24 24.66
C ALA A 100 -2.35 6.05 24.35
N HIS A 101 -2.69 5.46 23.22
CA HIS A 101 -4.06 5.26 22.73
C HIS A 101 -4.59 3.82 22.92
N ALA A 102 -3.78 2.87 23.41
CA ALA A 102 -4.16 1.47 23.50
C ALA A 102 -3.81 0.82 24.85
N ASP A 103 -4.49 -0.28 25.18
CA ASP A 103 -4.13 -1.09 26.35
C ASP A 103 -2.89 -1.92 26.10
N ALA A 104 -2.65 -2.33 24.82
CA ALA A 104 -1.47 -3.06 24.40
C ALA A 104 -1.07 -2.72 22.95
N VAL A 105 0.22 -2.88 22.62
CA VAL A 105 0.78 -2.69 21.28
C VAL A 105 1.47 -3.96 20.83
N VAL A 106 1.12 -4.46 19.64
CA VAL A 106 1.86 -5.53 18.95
C VAL A 106 2.87 -4.91 18.00
N ILE A 107 4.15 -5.14 18.27
CA ILE A 107 5.30 -4.63 17.51
C ILE A 107 5.81 -5.74 16.60
N GLY A 108 5.90 -5.50 15.29
CA GLY A 108 6.34 -6.50 14.31
C GLY A 108 5.22 -7.39 13.79
N GLU A 109 5.55 -8.63 13.42
CA GLU A 109 4.62 -9.57 12.83
C GLU A 109 3.73 -10.22 13.91
N ALA A 110 2.44 -10.38 13.63
CA ALA A 110 1.48 -10.80 14.65
C ALA A 110 1.55 -12.30 15.00
N GLU A 111 2.13 -13.13 14.14
CA GLU A 111 2.03 -14.59 14.19
C GLU A 111 2.48 -15.20 15.53
N SER A 112 3.60 -14.74 16.07
CA SER A 112 4.13 -15.22 17.34
C SER A 112 3.53 -14.50 18.56
N ALA A 113 3.17 -13.23 18.39
CA ALA A 113 2.68 -12.39 19.48
C ALA A 113 1.17 -12.53 19.74
N TRP A 114 0.36 -12.74 18.70
CA TRP A 114 -1.09 -12.72 18.81
C TRP A 114 -1.68 -13.82 19.71
N PRO A 115 -1.20 -15.06 19.68
CA PRO A 115 -1.62 -16.08 20.64
C PRO A 115 -1.39 -15.67 22.11
N GLU A 116 -0.28 -15.00 22.39
CA GLU A 116 0.03 -14.51 23.74
C GLU A 116 -0.93 -13.38 24.14
N VAL A 117 -1.22 -12.43 23.25
CA VAL A 117 -2.22 -11.37 23.46
C VAL A 117 -3.57 -11.96 23.84
N LEU A 118 -4.04 -12.99 23.12
CA LEU A 118 -5.34 -13.62 23.41
C LEU A 118 -5.37 -14.33 24.77
N ARG A 119 -4.30 -15.06 25.10
CA ARG A 119 -4.17 -15.74 26.42
C ARG A 119 -4.13 -14.74 27.56
N ASP A 120 -3.34 -13.68 27.44
CA ASP A 120 -3.20 -12.66 28.48
C ASP A 120 -4.46 -11.83 28.64
N PHE A 121 -5.15 -11.51 27.55
CA PHE A 121 -6.45 -10.85 27.62
C PHE A 121 -7.46 -11.68 28.42
N LYS A 122 -7.60 -12.98 28.13
CA LYS A 122 -8.50 -13.88 28.86
C LYS A 122 -8.15 -14.00 30.33
N ALA A 123 -6.86 -13.91 30.66
CA ALA A 123 -6.35 -13.94 32.03
C ALA A 123 -6.43 -12.57 32.75
N GLY A 124 -6.89 -11.53 32.08
CA GLY A 124 -6.98 -10.17 32.65
C GLY A 124 -5.63 -9.50 32.90
N ARG A 125 -4.57 -9.92 32.21
CA ARG A 125 -3.18 -9.46 32.46
C ARG A 125 -2.46 -8.98 31.18
N LEU A 126 -3.16 -8.28 30.27
CA LEU A 126 -2.57 -7.70 29.10
C LEU A 126 -1.27 -6.94 29.41
N GLN A 127 -0.20 -7.25 28.68
CA GLN A 127 1.06 -6.52 28.76
C GLN A 127 1.02 -5.26 27.88
N PRO A 128 1.77 -4.21 28.22
CA PRO A 128 1.77 -2.97 27.44
C PRO A 128 2.33 -3.18 26.02
N PHE A 129 3.28 -4.11 25.85
CA PHE A 129 3.91 -4.40 24.55
C PHE A 129 4.09 -5.90 24.35
N TYR A 130 3.79 -6.36 23.11
CA TYR A 130 4.08 -7.69 22.62
C TYR A 130 4.96 -7.58 21.40
N ARG A 131 6.04 -8.36 21.33
CA ARG A 131 6.98 -8.32 20.22
C ARG A 131 6.85 -9.58 19.37
N GLY A 132 6.40 -9.39 18.12
CA GLY A 132 6.34 -10.46 17.14
C GLY A 132 7.69 -10.64 16.45
N GLU A 133 8.11 -11.90 16.31
CA GLU A 133 9.34 -12.28 15.63
C GLU A 133 9.11 -12.49 14.14
N GLN A 134 10.15 -12.26 13.34
CA GLN A 134 10.16 -12.58 11.91
C GLN A 134 10.46 -14.08 11.70
N GLY A 135 9.46 -14.92 11.91
CA GLY A 135 9.55 -16.38 11.71
C GLY A 135 9.54 -16.80 10.23
N GLU A 136 9.70 -18.11 9.99
CA GLU A 136 9.40 -18.70 8.67
C GLU A 136 7.90 -18.61 8.36
N LEU A 137 7.54 -18.77 7.10
CA LEU A 137 6.15 -18.57 6.65
C LEU A 137 5.44 -19.90 6.34
N ASP A 138 5.96 -21.02 6.88
CA ASP A 138 5.50 -22.37 6.57
C ASP A 138 4.17 -22.72 7.24
N ASP A 139 3.92 -22.14 8.43
CA ASP A 139 2.74 -22.43 9.25
C ASP A 139 1.73 -21.27 9.27
N LEU A 140 1.60 -20.56 8.17
CA LEU A 140 0.60 -19.50 8.08
C LEU A 140 -0.78 -20.09 7.74
N PRO A 141 -1.86 -19.73 8.49
CA PRO A 141 -3.19 -20.18 8.15
C PRO A 141 -3.69 -19.52 6.87
N THR A 142 -4.58 -20.21 6.16
CA THR A 142 -5.36 -19.59 5.08
C THR A 142 -6.26 -18.50 5.67
N PRO A 143 -6.23 -17.26 5.14
CA PRO A 143 -7.13 -16.21 5.60
C PRO A 143 -8.59 -16.65 5.52
N LEU A 144 -9.41 -16.21 6.47
CA LEU A 144 -10.84 -16.54 6.48
C LEU A 144 -11.60 -15.67 5.47
N TYR A 145 -11.32 -15.91 4.18
CA TYR A 145 -11.98 -15.21 3.09
C TYR A 145 -13.51 -15.38 3.17
N GLY A 146 -14.22 -14.25 3.13
CA GLY A 146 -15.68 -14.22 3.22
C GLY A 146 -16.24 -13.81 4.59
N LEU A 147 -15.41 -13.64 5.63
CA LEU A 147 -15.84 -12.97 6.87
C LEU A 147 -16.09 -11.49 6.64
N LEU A 148 -15.27 -10.84 5.82
CA LEU A 148 -15.50 -9.47 5.39
C LEU A 148 -16.54 -9.43 4.27
N LYS A 149 -17.80 -9.17 4.64
CA LYS A 149 -18.97 -9.42 3.78
C LYS A 149 -19.22 -8.37 2.69
N HIS A 150 -18.74 -7.14 2.84
CA HIS A 150 -19.14 -6.03 1.95
C HIS A 150 -17.98 -5.11 1.57
N GLY A 151 -18.05 -4.56 0.36
CA GLY A 151 -17.29 -3.38 -0.04
C GLY A 151 -15.92 -3.61 -0.66
N HIS A 152 -15.52 -4.86 -0.96
CA HIS A 152 -14.21 -5.14 -1.55
C HIS A 152 -14.28 -6.16 -2.68
N ASP A 153 -13.78 -5.76 -3.85
CA ASP A 153 -13.80 -6.59 -5.07
C ASP A 153 -12.61 -7.54 -5.12
N PHE A 154 -11.50 -7.19 -4.46
CA PHE A 154 -10.26 -7.95 -4.54
C PHE A 154 -9.76 -8.40 -3.16
N ARG A 155 -9.31 -9.64 -3.09
CA ARG A 155 -8.56 -10.19 -1.96
C ARG A 155 -7.08 -10.17 -2.26
N ILE A 156 -6.27 -10.17 -1.21
CA ILE A 156 -4.80 -10.19 -1.28
C ILE A 156 -4.28 -11.54 -0.84
N VAL A 157 -3.31 -12.08 -1.59
CA VAL A 157 -2.50 -13.23 -1.20
C VAL A 157 -1.03 -12.79 -1.15
N ASN A 158 -0.36 -13.10 -0.05
CA ASN A 158 1.09 -12.95 0.04
C ASN A 158 1.76 -14.30 -0.18
N THR A 159 2.84 -14.32 -0.98
CA THR A 159 3.65 -15.50 -1.28
C THR A 159 5.02 -15.42 -0.65
N SER A 160 5.40 -14.22 -0.22
CA SER A 160 6.66 -13.92 0.44
C SER A 160 6.55 -12.72 1.37
N ARG A 161 7.56 -12.48 2.20
CA ARG A 161 7.79 -11.27 2.98
C ARG A 161 9.26 -10.92 3.01
N GLY A 162 9.56 -9.63 3.16
CA GLY A 162 10.91 -9.09 3.23
C GLY A 162 11.44 -8.64 1.88
N CYS A 163 12.38 -7.70 1.87
CA CYS A 163 12.92 -7.10 0.67
C CYS A 163 14.41 -6.79 0.82
N PRO A 164 15.29 -7.32 -0.06
CA PRO A 164 16.73 -7.09 0.02
C PRO A 164 17.15 -5.69 -0.45
N TYR A 165 16.29 -5.00 -1.19
CA TYR A 165 16.58 -3.64 -1.66
C TYR A 165 16.65 -2.64 -0.50
N ARG A 166 17.42 -1.56 -0.69
CA ARG A 166 17.69 -0.54 0.32
C ARG A 166 17.08 0.82 -0.02
N CYS A 167 15.90 0.82 -0.66
CA CYS A 167 15.24 2.07 -1.01
C CYS A 167 15.00 2.90 0.25
N THR A 168 15.55 4.11 0.30
CA THR A 168 15.60 4.97 1.49
C THR A 168 14.22 5.38 2.00
N PHE A 169 13.23 5.44 1.10
CA PHE A 169 11.84 5.82 1.39
C PHE A 169 10.97 4.67 1.91
N CYS A 170 11.42 3.41 1.78
CA CYS A 170 10.55 2.25 1.90
C CYS A 170 10.52 1.71 3.34
N SER A 171 9.32 1.57 3.90
CA SER A 171 9.09 0.99 5.23
C SER A 171 9.12 -0.54 5.28
N VAL A 172 9.16 -1.21 4.12
CA VAL A 172 9.13 -2.68 4.04
C VAL A 172 10.31 -3.31 4.74
N ARG A 173 11.51 -2.85 4.44
CA ARG A 173 12.72 -3.42 5.01
C ARG A 173 12.86 -3.20 6.53
N PRO A 174 12.60 -2.02 7.08
CA PRO A 174 12.54 -1.83 8.53
C PRO A 174 11.51 -2.73 9.23
N TYR A 175 10.39 -3.05 8.57
CA TYR A 175 9.31 -3.82 9.17
C TYR A 175 9.44 -5.35 8.95
N PHE A 176 9.61 -5.79 7.68
CA PHE A 176 9.67 -7.21 7.32
C PHE A 176 11.08 -7.78 7.20
N GLY A 177 12.13 -6.95 7.37
CA GLY A 177 13.51 -7.37 7.24
C GLY A 177 14.03 -7.41 5.80
N SER A 178 15.33 -7.73 5.69
CA SER A 178 16.03 -7.80 4.40
C SER A 178 16.07 -9.20 3.79
N ARG A 179 15.76 -10.24 4.57
CA ARG A 179 15.69 -11.62 4.10
C ARG A 179 14.35 -11.89 3.42
N ILE A 180 14.40 -12.42 2.22
CA ILE A 180 13.20 -12.89 1.54
C ILE A 180 12.80 -14.22 2.17
N ARG A 181 11.65 -14.25 2.84
CA ARG A 181 11.03 -15.45 3.41
C ARG A 181 9.89 -15.86 2.49
N LEU A 182 9.91 -17.13 2.05
CA LEU A 182 8.98 -17.63 1.05
C LEU A 182 7.97 -18.57 1.73
N ARG A 183 6.72 -18.49 1.29
CA ARG A 183 5.69 -19.47 1.66
C ARG A 183 5.83 -20.73 0.81
N PRO A 184 5.50 -21.93 1.31
CA PRO A 184 5.35 -23.12 0.51
C PRO A 184 4.37 -22.89 -0.66
N ILE A 185 4.70 -23.41 -1.85
CA ILE A 185 3.89 -23.17 -3.06
C ILE A 185 2.48 -23.72 -2.92
N ASP A 186 2.34 -24.92 -2.35
CA ASP A 186 1.06 -25.57 -2.10
C ASP A 186 0.17 -24.77 -1.15
N HIS A 187 0.76 -24.12 -0.12
CA HIS A 187 0.01 -23.22 0.76
C HIS A 187 -0.48 -21.97 0.00
N VAL A 188 0.33 -21.42 -0.89
CA VAL A 188 -0.09 -20.29 -1.73
C VAL A 188 -1.22 -20.70 -2.69
N VAL A 189 -1.10 -21.87 -3.32
CA VAL A 189 -2.15 -22.40 -4.21
C VAL A 189 -3.45 -22.59 -3.45
N ARG A 190 -3.41 -23.21 -2.26
CA ARG A 190 -4.57 -23.37 -1.38
C ARG A 190 -5.25 -22.04 -1.07
N ASP A 191 -4.47 -21.01 -0.72
CA ASP A 191 -5.01 -19.69 -0.40
C ASP A 191 -5.65 -19.03 -1.63
N VAL A 192 -5.01 -19.13 -2.80
CA VAL A 192 -5.58 -18.62 -4.06
C VAL A 192 -6.88 -19.33 -4.41
N GLU A 193 -6.96 -20.65 -4.24
CA GLU A 193 -8.18 -21.42 -4.49
C GLU A 193 -9.33 -21.02 -3.54
N ALA A 194 -9.00 -20.70 -2.28
CA ALA A 194 -9.96 -20.29 -1.25
C ALA A 194 -10.56 -18.88 -1.49
N ILE A 195 -9.94 -18.03 -2.31
CA ILE A 195 -10.45 -16.68 -2.59
C ILE A 195 -11.80 -16.78 -3.32
N PRO A 196 -12.83 -16.07 -2.86
CA PRO A 196 -14.07 -15.94 -3.62
C PRO A 196 -13.83 -15.12 -4.90
N GLY A 197 -14.47 -15.55 -6.01
CA GLY A 197 -14.33 -14.88 -7.30
C GLY A 197 -13.10 -15.31 -8.11
N ASN A 198 -12.89 -14.63 -9.24
CA ASN A 198 -11.93 -15.02 -10.26
C ASN A 198 -10.67 -14.14 -10.34
N MET A 199 -10.54 -13.20 -9.41
CA MET A 199 -9.43 -12.24 -9.42
C MET A 199 -8.89 -12.02 -8.00
N TYR A 200 -7.55 -11.80 -7.92
CA TYR A 200 -6.89 -11.44 -6.68
C TYR A 200 -5.68 -10.54 -6.94
N ILE A 201 -5.15 -9.96 -5.88
CA ILE A 201 -3.91 -9.21 -5.89
C ILE A 201 -2.86 -10.04 -5.15
N ASN A 202 -1.70 -10.23 -5.78
CA ASN A 202 -0.52 -10.65 -5.06
C ASN A 202 0.03 -9.44 -4.30
N GLY A 203 0.01 -9.52 -2.99
CA GLY A 203 0.37 -8.42 -2.08
C GLY A 203 1.82 -8.44 -1.62
N ASP A 204 2.67 -9.22 -2.27
CA ASP A 204 4.10 -9.20 -1.97
C ASP A 204 4.70 -7.83 -2.33
N GLU A 205 5.72 -7.43 -1.60
CA GLU A 205 6.50 -6.22 -1.89
C GLU A 205 7.22 -6.30 -3.24
N ASN A 206 7.44 -7.52 -3.70
CA ASN A 206 7.96 -7.86 -5.01
C ASN A 206 7.69 -9.35 -5.30
N ILE A 207 7.10 -9.66 -6.45
CA ILE A 207 6.70 -11.03 -6.83
C ILE A 207 7.83 -11.87 -7.44
N TRP A 208 8.93 -11.23 -7.81
CA TRP A 208 10.12 -11.88 -8.39
C TRP A 208 11.41 -11.15 -8.01
N TRP A 209 12.49 -11.89 -7.90
CA TRP A 209 13.75 -11.40 -7.36
C TRP A 209 14.93 -11.83 -8.23
N LEU A 210 15.94 -10.99 -8.38
CA LEU A 210 17.22 -11.42 -8.92
C LEU A 210 17.77 -12.57 -8.07
N GLY A 211 18.24 -13.64 -8.75
CA GLY A 211 18.74 -14.86 -8.09
C GLY A 211 17.68 -15.80 -7.53
N LYS A 212 16.37 -15.50 -7.73
CA LYS A 212 15.26 -16.39 -7.33
C LYS A 212 14.19 -16.52 -8.43
N VAL A 213 14.57 -16.36 -9.68
CA VAL A 213 13.66 -16.41 -10.83
C VAL A 213 13.03 -17.80 -10.99
N ASP A 214 13.77 -18.87 -10.73
CA ASP A 214 13.24 -20.25 -10.80
C ASP A 214 12.08 -20.45 -9.80
N ARG A 215 12.19 -19.91 -8.58
CA ARG A 215 11.10 -19.96 -7.60
C ARG A 215 9.83 -19.26 -8.11
N ALA A 216 9.99 -18.13 -8.82
CA ALA A 216 8.86 -17.44 -9.42
C ALA A 216 8.24 -18.28 -10.55
N ILE A 217 9.05 -18.93 -11.37
CA ILE A 217 8.59 -19.84 -12.45
C ILE A 217 7.80 -21.00 -11.85
N ASP A 218 8.29 -21.64 -10.79
CA ASP A 218 7.63 -22.77 -10.12
C ASP A 218 6.28 -22.34 -9.53
N LEU A 219 6.25 -21.22 -8.81
CA LEU A 219 5.02 -20.65 -8.27
C LEU A 219 3.99 -20.36 -9.36
N PHE A 220 4.37 -19.65 -10.42
CA PHE A 220 3.46 -19.32 -11.51
C PHE A 220 2.99 -20.57 -12.26
N SER A 221 3.82 -21.59 -12.37
CA SER A 221 3.45 -22.86 -12.98
C SER A 221 2.39 -23.58 -12.16
N ALA A 222 2.52 -23.59 -10.83
CA ALA A 222 1.54 -24.17 -9.91
C ALA A 222 0.21 -23.39 -9.92
N LEU A 223 0.26 -22.05 -9.96
CA LEU A 223 -0.93 -21.19 -9.99
C LEU A 223 -1.76 -21.30 -11.26
N ARG A 224 -1.20 -21.84 -12.35
CA ARG A 224 -1.92 -22.01 -13.61
C ARG A 224 -3.22 -22.83 -13.45
N GLY A 225 -3.24 -23.79 -12.54
CA GLY A 225 -4.40 -24.66 -12.26
C GLY A 225 -5.61 -23.90 -11.69
N SER A 226 -5.40 -22.81 -10.97
CA SER A 226 -6.44 -22.02 -10.32
C SER A 226 -7.38 -21.32 -11.31
N LYS A 227 -6.94 -21.09 -12.56
CA LYS A 227 -7.64 -20.33 -13.61
C LYS A 227 -8.01 -18.89 -13.23
N LYS A 228 -7.55 -18.40 -12.08
CA LYS A 228 -7.80 -17.03 -11.60
C LYS A 228 -6.90 -16.03 -12.33
N LYS A 229 -7.34 -14.80 -12.35
CA LYS A 229 -6.56 -13.65 -12.85
C LYS A 229 -5.96 -12.89 -11.68
N TRP A 230 -4.80 -12.27 -11.91
CA TRP A 230 -4.14 -11.57 -10.83
C TRP A 230 -3.24 -10.43 -11.31
N MET A 231 -2.89 -9.57 -10.38
CA MET A 231 -1.96 -8.47 -10.52
C MET A 231 -1.10 -8.38 -9.27
N GLY A 232 0.04 -7.71 -9.32
CA GLY A 232 0.92 -7.56 -8.17
C GLY A 232 2.12 -6.66 -8.44
N PHE A 233 2.93 -6.39 -7.41
CA PHE A 233 4.12 -5.55 -7.51
C PHE A 233 5.34 -6.35 -7.98
N GLY A 234 6.09 -5.79 -8.94
CA GLY A 234 7.32 -6.39 -9.43
C GLY A 234 8.42 -5.35 -9.68
N SER A 235 9.68 -5.77 -9.57
CA SER A 235 10.83 -4.94 -9.95
C SER A 235 11.24 -5.17 -11.40
N LEU A 236 11.88 -4.19 -12.04
CA LEU A 236 12.30 -4.29 -13.45
C LEU A 236 13.57 -5.11 -13.65
N ALA A 237 14.50 -5.05 -12.71
CA ALA A 237 15.81 -5.67 -12.86
C ALA A 237 15.78 -7.18 -13.21
N PRO A 238 14.92 -8.04 -12.61
CA PRO A 238 14.87 -9.47 -12.98
C PRO A 238 14.33 -9.76 -14.37
N ILE A 239 13.60 -8.82 -14.98
CA ILE A 239 12.93 -9.02 -16.28
C ILE A 239 13.95 -9.23 -17.41
N LEU A 240 15.07 -8.53 -17.33
CA LEU A 240 16.15 -8.61 -18.32
C LEU A 240 17.20 -9.69 -17.98
N SER A 241 16.99 -10.51 -16.96
CA SER A 241 17.85 -11.66 -16.67
C SER A 241 17.71 -12.73 -17.78
N PRO A 242 18.66 -13.67 -17.91
CA PRO A 242 18.58 -14.75 -18.90
C PRO A 242 17.27 -15.55 -18.83
N GLU A 243 16.73 -15.76 -17.63
CA GLU A 243 15.47 -16.49 -17.39
C GLU A 243 14.23 -15.59 -17.40
N GLY A 244 14.39 -14.28 -17.53
CA GLY A 244 13.32 -13.30 -17.44
C GLY A 244 12.15 -13.60 -18.37
N SER A 245 12.45 -13.95 -19.63
CA SER A 245 11.44 -14.30 -20.64
C SER A 245 10.64 -15.56 -20.26
N ARG A 246 11.30 -16.58 -19.71
CA ARG A 246 10.65 -17.80 -19.19
C ARG A 246 9.73 -17.47 -18.02
N MET A 247 10.20 -16.63 -17.13
CA MET A 247 9.43 -16.15 -15.95
C MET A 247 8.18 -15.41 -16.39
N LEU A 248 8.30 -14.44 -17.30
CA LEU A 248 7.15 -13.67 -17.79
C LEU A 248 6.15 -14.56 -18.54
N ALA A 249 6.62 -15.50 -19.35
CA ALA A 249 5.75 -16.48 -19.99
C ALA A 249 5.00 -17.35 -18.98
N ALA A 250 5.63 -17.75 -17.88
CA ALA A 250 4.98 -18.49 -16.79
C ALA A 250 3.97 -17.61 -16.06
N ALA A 251 4.33 -16.37 -15.71
CA ALA A 251 3.44 -15.39 -15.07
C ALA A 251 2.18 -15.14 -15.92
N ARG A 252 2.35 -14.94 -17.23
CA ARG A 252 1.21 -14.75 -18.15
C ARG A 252 0.30 -15.96 -18.20
N ARG A 253 0.87 -17.16 -18.28
CA ARG A 253 0.08 -18.42 -18.28
C ARG A 253 -0.62 -18.71 -16.95
N SER A 254 -0.09 -18.22 -15.82
CA SER A 254 -0.74 -18.33 -14.52
C SER A 254 -1.93 -17.37 -14.34
N GLY A 255 -2.15 -16.49 -15.31
CA GLY A 255 -3.27 -15.54 -15.26
C GLY A 255 -2.89 -14.11 -14.91
N MET A 256 -1.60 -13.78 -14.84
CA MET A 256 -1.16 -12.40 -14.61
C MET A 256 -1.68 -11.47 -15.71
N LEU A 257 -2.33 -10.38 -15.31
CA LEU A 257 -2.87 -9.36 -16.21
C LEU A 257 -1.97 -8.14 -16.23
N THR A 258 -1.61 -7.63 -15.06
CA THR A 258 -0.91 -6.37 -14.88
C THR A 258 0.18 -6.54 -13.84
N VAL A 259 1.32 -5.92 -14.06
CA VAL A 259 2.34 -5.72 -13.03
C VAL A 259 2.43 -4.24 -12.66
N TRP A 260 2.45 -3.98 -11.37
CA TRP A 260 2.73 -2.68 -10.77
C TRP A 260 4.22 -2.58 -10.50
N VAL A 261 4.86 -1.60 -11.11
CA VAL A 261 6.31 -1.47 -11.09
C VAL A 261 6.70 -0.14 -10.45
N GLY A 262 7.61 -0.18 -9.49
CA GLY A 262 8.26 1.03 -9.01
C GLY A 262 9.21 1.57 -10.08
N TRP A 263 8.85 2.71 -10.68
CA TRP A 263 9.74 3.53 -11.50
C TRP A 263 10.59 4.45 -10.63
N GLU A 264 10.08 4.75 -9.48
CA GLU A 264 10.58 5.46 -8.30
C GLU A 264 10.86 6.94 -8.54
N SER A 265 11.66 7.32 -9.54
CA SER A 265 11.90 8.71 -9.92
C SER A 265 11.97 8.89 -11.44
N ILE A 266 11.65 10.10 -11.88
CA ILE A 266 11.79 10.53 -13.28
C ILE A 266 13.24 10.92 -13.56
N SER A 267 13.93 11.50 -12.57
CA SER A 267 15.34 11.92 -12.67
C SER A 267 16.29 10.83 -12.16
N GLU A 268 17.52 10.80 -12.70
CA GLU A 268 18.58 9.93 -12.19
C GLU A 268 19.03 10.34 -10.79
N ASP A 269 19.11 11.66 -10.52
CA ASP A 269 19.44 12.19 -9.19
C ASP A 269 18.42 11.74 -8.13
N GLY A 270 17.14 11.74 -8.48
CA GLY A 270 16.09 11.21 -7.63
C GLY A 270 16.21 9.71 -7.39
N LEU A 271 16.59 8.92 -8.42
CA LEU A 271 16.85 7.48 -8.24
C LEU A 271 18.01 7.22 -7.28
N GLN A 272 19.09 7.98 -7.41
CA GLN A 272 20.24 7.88 -6.52
C GLN A 272 19.87 8.28 -5.08
N ALA A 273 19.15 9.39 -4.90
CA ALA A 273 18.66 9.85 -3.61
C ALA A 273 17.77 8.80 -2.91
N TYR A 274 17.04 8.02 -3.69
CA TYR A 274 16.22 6.93 -3.18
C TYR A 274 16.94 5.59 -3.03
N SER A 275 18.19 5.48 -3.47
CA SER A 275 18.95 4.22 -3.55
C SER A 275 18.15 3.10 -4.25
N ALA A 276 17.43 3.47 -5.32
CA ALA A 276 16.48 2.59 -6.02
C ALA A 276 17.04 2.00 -7.34
N ASP A 277 18.22 2.39 -7.77
CA ASP A 277 18.90 2.00 -9.01
C ASP A 277 18.95 0.49 -9.20
N ARG A 278 19.36 -0.28 -8.18
CA ARG A 278 19.43 -1.76 -8.23
C ARG A 278 18.08 -2.44 -8.42
N LYS A 279 17.01 -1.84 -7.93
CA LYS A 279 15.65 -2.38 -8.07
C LYS A 279 15.09 -2.12 -9.45
N VAL A 280 15.37 -0.95 -9.99
CA VAL A 280 14.87 -0.49 -11.27
C VAL A 280 15.69 -1.10 -12.42
N GLY A 281 17.02 -1.19 -12.29
CA GLY A 281 17.92 -1.68 -13.31
C GLY A 281 18.33 -0.59 -14.32
N GLU A 282 19.36 -0.89 -15.14
CA GLU A 282 19.96 0.07 -16.07
C GLU A 282 19.08 0.39 -17.28
N ASP A 283 18.34 -0.60 -17.80
CA ASP A 283 17.52 -0.46 -19.01
C ASP A 283 16.04 -0.69 -18.73
N ARG A 284 15.46 0.24 -17.97
CA ARG A 284 14.05 0.15 -17.53
C ARG A 284 13.04 0.25 -18.66
N GLU A 285 13.35 0.97 -19.74
CA GLU A 285 12.46 1.07 -20.91
C GLU A 285 12.38 -0.26 -21.67
N ARG A 286 13.51 -0.94 -21.84
CA ARG A 286 13.55 -2.28 -22.46
C ARG A 286 12.81 -3.31 -21.57
N ALA A 287 12.94 -3.21 -20.25
CA ALA A 287 12.21 -4.08 -19.33
C ALA A 287 10.69 -3.89 -19.46
N VAL A 288 10.21 -2.65 -19.54
CA VAL A 288 8.79 -2.34 -19.79
C VAL A 288 8.33 -2.89 -21.15
N LYS A 289 9.14 -2.70 -22.21
CA LYS A 289 8.83 -3.27 -23.50
C LYS A 289 8.74 -4.80 -23.47
N THR A 290 9.67 -5.45 -22.77
CA THR A 290 9.69 -6.92 -22.61
C THR A 290 8.43 -7.43 -21.90
N LEU A 291 7.94 -6.76 -20.89
CA LEU A 291 6.65 -7.07 -20.22
C LEU A 291 5.50 -7.02 -21.22
N LYS A 292 5.40 -5.94 -21.99
CA LYS A 292 4.33 -5.75 -23.00
C LYS A 292 4.40 -6.79 -24.10
N ASP A 293 5.59 -7.14 -24.58
CA ASP A 293 5.80 -8.18 -25.58
C ASP A 293 5.33 -9.58 -25.08
N HIS A 294 5.32 -9.81 -23.76
CA HIS A 294 4.73 -11.01 -23.14
C HIS A 294 3.24 -10.90 -22.84
N GLY A 295 2.58 -9.81 -23.24
CA GLY A 295 1.15 -9.59 -23.01
C GLY A 295 0.78 -9.27 -21.55
N ILE A 296 1.72 -8.74 -20.78
CA ILE A 296 1.52 -8.27 -19.42
C ILE A 296 1.40 -6.75 -19.46
N ASP A 297 0.28 -6.22 -18.96
CA ASP A 297 0.08 -4.77 -18.83
C ASP A 297 0.99 -4.22 -17.70
N VAL A 298 1.36 -2.94 -17.82
CA VAL A 298 2.31 -2.29 -16.91
C VAL A 298 1.71 -1.02 -16.36
N SER A 299 1.70 -0.88 -15.05
CA SER A 299 1.41 0.38 -14.36
C SER A 299 2.63 0.81 -13.57
N LEU A 300 3.15 2.00 -13.83
CA LEU A 300 4.34 2.53 -13.18
C LEU A 300 3.94 3.40 -11.98
N PHE A 301 4.62 3.19 -10.86
CA PHE A 301 4.52 4.01 -9.66
C PHE A 301 5.79 4.82 -9.49
N PHE A 302 5.67 6.10 -9.19
CA PHE A 302 6.81 6.98 -9.01
C PHE A 302 6.48 8.14 -8.05
N MET A 303 7.53 8.70 -7.49
CA MET A 303 7.44 9.80 -6.56
C MET A 303 7.89 11.09 -7.23
N LEU A 304 7.24 12.19 -6.86
CA LEU A 304 7.55 13.55 -7.28
C LEU A 304 7.78 14.45 -6.07
N GLY A 305 8.44 15.57 -6.29
CA GLY A 305 8.62 16.61 -5.29
C GLY A 305 9.61 16.22 -4.18
N SER A 306 10.54 15.30 -4.45
CA SER A 306 11.72 15.09 -3.60
C SER A 306 12.60 16.34 -3.58
N ARG A 307 13.52 16.42 -2.63
CA ARG A 307 14.48 17.55 -2.57
C ARG A 307 15.48 17.58 -3.73
N ALA A 308 15.52 16.53 -4.56
CA ALA A 308 16.33 16.44 -5.77
C ALA A 308 15.54 16.73 -7.06
N ASP A 309 14.22 16.84 -7.01
CA ASP A 309 13.39 17.05 -8.18
C ASP A 309 13.25 18.54 -8.55
N SER A 310 12.83 18.80 -9.77
CA SER A 310 12.51 20.11 -10.32
C SER A 310 11.06 20.16 -10.85
N LEU A 311 10.56 21.35 -11.19
CA LEU A 311 9.24 21.49 -11.84
C LEU A 311 9.18 20.78 -13.20
N GLU A 312 10.32 20.63 -13.87
CA GLU A 312 10.40 19.95 -15.15
C GLU A 312 10.13 18.45 -15.03
N ASP A 313 10.46 17.83 -13.89
CA ASP A 313 10.24 16.40 -13.67
C ASP A 313 8.74 16.03 -13.68
N TYR A 314 7.87 16.94 -13.29
CA TYR A 314 6.41 16.76 -13.40
C TYR A 314 5.94 16.64 -14.86
N LYS A 315 6.50 17.45 -15.77
CA LYS A 315 6.20 17.37 -17.21
C LYS A 315 6.81 16.12 -17.82
N ARG A 316 8.07 15.84 -17.50
CA ARG A 316 8.77 14.64 -17.95
C ARG A 316 8.04 13.34 -17.60
N ALA A 317 7.34 13.29 -16.47
CA ALA A 317 6.52 12.15 -16.09
C ALA A 317 5.44 11.85 -17.14
N VAL A 318 4.81 12.88 -17.66
CA VAL A 318 3.77 12.78 -18.70
C VAL A 318 4.39 12.28 -20.03
N ASP A 319 5.55 12.81 -20.41
CA ASP A 319 6.27 12.39 -21.63
C ASP A 319 6.72 10.93 -21.55
N VAL A 320 7.21 10.47 -20.39
CA VAL A 320 7.57 9.07 -20.16
C VAL A 320 6.37 8.16 -20.33
N ALA A 321 5.20 8.52 -19.76
CA ALA A 321 3.97 7.75 -19.90
C ALA A 321 3.53 7.62 -21.36
N ASP A 322 3.57 8.71 -22.13
CA ASP A 322 3.20 8.73 -23.55
C ASP A 322 4.16 7.92 -24.40
N ARG A 323 5.47 8.05 -24.17
CA ARG A 323 6.51 7.32 -24.89
C ARG A 323 6.42 5.82 -24.65
N LEU A 324 6.28 5.40 -23.40
CA LEU A 324 6.17 3.99 -23.03
C LEU A 324 4.78 3.39 -23.33
N GLY A 325 3.75 4.24 -23.42
CA GLY A 325 2.36 3.82 -23.59
C GLY A 325 1.89 2.94 -22.43
N VAL A 326 2.09 3.41 -21.22
CA VAL A 326 1.76 2.73 -19.96
C VAL A 326 0.95 3.65 -19.03
N SER A 327 0.22 3.06 -18.10
CA SER A 327 -0.38 3.82 -16.99
C SER A 327 0.71 4.23 -16.01
N MET A 328 0.62 5.47 -15.49
CA MET A 328 1.52 5.98 -14.46
C MET A 328 0.74 6.56 -13.29
N HIS A 329 1.24 6.28 -12.09
CA HIS A 329 0.60 6.67 -10.83
C HIS A 329 1.61 7.48 -9.99
N PRO A 330 1.52 8.81 -10.00
CA PRO A 330 2.38 9.65 -9.19
C PRO A 330 1.93 9.67 -7.73
N SER A 331 2.89 9.89 -6.85
CA SER A 331 2.67 10.34 -5.47
C SER A 331 3.69 11.41 -5.13
N LEU A 332 3.37 12.31 -4.22
CA LEU A 332 4.42 13.13 -3.61
C LEU A 332 5.27 12.26 -2.69
N THR A 333 6.55 12.63 -2.58
CA THR A 333 7.51 11.96 -1.71
C THR A 333 7.06 12.02 -0.25
N VAL A 334 6.99 10.85 0.40
CA VAL A 334 6.57 10.74 1.80
C VAL A 334 7.71 10.16 2.65
N PRO A 335 8.29 10.95 3.54
CA PRO A 335 9.28 10.46 4.50
C PRO A 335 8.59 9.74 5.67
N TYR A 336 8.20 8.48 5.47
CA TYR A 336 7.51 7.68 6.50
C TYR A 336 8.40 7.46 7.74
N PRO A 337 7.81 7.41 8.96
CA PRO A 337 8.54 7.12 10.17
C PRO A 337 9.29 5.78 10.07
N GLY A 338 10.48 5.70 10.65
CA GLY A 338 11.34 4.51 10.62
C GLY A 338 12.09 4.28 9.30
N THR A 339 11.92 5.13 8.27
CA THR A 339 12.67 5.06 7.02
C THR A 339 13.95 5.91 7.08
N GLU A 340 14.94 5.54 6.27
CA GLU A 340 16.18 6.32 6.12
C GLU A 340 15.88 7.72 5.58
N LEU A 341 14.96 7.82 4.60
CA LEU A 341 14.51 9.09 4.05
C LEU A 341 13.94 10.02 5.12
N ARG A 342 13.21 9.50 6.11
CA ARG A 342 12.70 10.27 7.24
C ARG A 342 13.84 10.92 8.01
N SER A 343 14.90 10.17 8.31
CA SER A 343 16.06 10.68 9.04
C SER A 343 16.81 11.74 8.23
N GLN A 344 16.94 11.56 6.91
CA GLN A 344 17.57 12.54 6.02
C GLN A 344 16.76 13.84 5.92
N TYR A 345 15.43 13.74 5.97
CA TYR A 345 14.51 14.86 5.78
C TYR A 345 14.06 15.52 7.09
N GLU A 346 14.42 14.97 8.25
CA GLU A 346 13.99 15.46 9.58
C GLU A 346 14.19 16.97 9.78
N PRO A 347 15.31 17.60 9.32
CA PRO A 347 15.52 19.06 9.48
C PRO A 347 14.55 19.92 8.66
N TYR A 348 13.90 19.36 7.66
CA TYR A 348 13.09 20.07 6.67
C TYR A 348 11.59 19.81 6.83
N LEU A 349 11.19 18.90 7.73
CA LEU A 349 9.81 18.48 7.90
C LEU A 349 8.94 19.60 8.49
N PHE A 350 7.73 19.70 7.99
CA PHE A 350 6.66 20.51 8.59
C PHE A 350 6.07 19.74 9.76
N LYS A 351 6.59 20.01 10.97
CA LYS A 351 6.28 19.24 12.20
C LYS A 351 4.85 19.42 12.70
N GLU A 352 4.18 20.47 12.24
CA GLU A 352 2.76 20.77 12.54
C GLU A 352 1.77 19.87 11.78
N LEU A 353 2.25 19.15 10.75
CA LEU A 353 1.40 18.24 9.97
C LEU A 353 1.26 16.88 10.67
N GLY A 354 0.03 16.49 10.98
CA GLY A 354 -0.30 15.19 11.54
C GLY A 354 -0.11 14.03 10.55
N TRP A 355 -0.18 12.79 11.05
CA TRP A 355 0.02 11.59 10.24
C TRP A 355 -1.00 11.40 9.12
N GLU A 356 -2.18 11.99 9.22
CA GLU A 356 -3.21 11.97 8.19
C GLU A 356 -2.80 12.65 6.88
N TYR A 357 -1.76 13.48 6.91
CA TYR A 357 -1.17 14.10 5.71
C TYR A 357 -0.16 13.22 4.98
N TYR A 358 0.29 12.11 5.59
CA TYR A 358 1.30 11.20 5.02
C TYR A 358 0.69 10.25 3.97
N THR A 359 0.04 10.82 2.99
CA THR A 359 -0.78 10.09 2.00
C THR A 359 -0.18 10.07 0.58
N GLY A 360 0.89 10.82 0.35
CA GLY A 360 1.44 11.03 -0.99
C GLY A 360 0.73 12.09 -1.84
N ALA A 361 -0.18 12.88 -1.23
CA ALA A 361 -0.85 14.01 -1.89
C ALA A 361 -0.48 15.36 -1.28
N TYR A 362 0.31 15.38 -0.21
CA TYR A 362 0.73 16.58 0.49
C TYR A 362 2.24 16.71 0.51
N ALA A 363 2.73 17.94 0.39
CA ALA A 363 4.14 18.28 0.58
C ALA A 363 4.44 18.37 2.08
N LEU A 364 5.29 17.49 2.58
CA LEU A 364 5.55 17.30 4.02
C LEU A 364 6.84 17.95 4.52
N PHE A 365 7.61 18.57 3.64
CA PHE A 365 8.92 19.11 3.94
C PHE A 365 9.26 20.30 3.03
N ASP A 366 10.22 21.11 3.47
CA ASP A 366 10.74 22.23 2.72
C ASP A 366 11.64 21.79 1.55
N HIS A 367 11.66 22.55 0.46
CA HIS A 367 12.43 22.27 -0.74
C HIS A 367 13.53 23.32 -0.93
N PRO A 368 14.76 22.92 -1.41
CA PRO A 368 15.85 23.87 -1.59
C PRO A 368 15.59 24.91 -2.70
N ASP A 369 14.81 24.56 -3.70
CA ASP A 369 14.35 25.50 -4.73
C ASP A 369 13.12 26.28 -4.22
N PRO A 370 13.22 27.63 -4.08
CA PRO A 370 12.10 28.45 -3.61
C PRO A 370 10.90 28.46 -4.57
N ALA A 371 11.05 28.06 -5.83
CA ALA A 371 9.94 27.91 -6.76
C ALA A 371 9.09 26.66 -6.45
N MET A 372 9.65 25.69 -5.73
CA MET A 372 9.01 24.42 -5.34
C MET A 372 8.30 24.53 -3.98
N THR A 373 7.49 25.57 -3.80
CA THR A 373 6.69 25.72 -2.57
C THR A 373 5.77 24.52 -2.34
N PRO A 374 5.29 24.28 -1.10
CA PRO A 374 4.34 23.22 -0.84
C PRO A 374 3.11 23.27 -1.73
N GLU A 375 2.53 24.47 -1.92
CA GLU A 375 1.38 24.69 -2.79
C GLU A 375 1.68 24.32 -4.25
N VAL A 376 2.82 24.73 -4.78
CA VAL A 376 3.22 24.43 -6.17
C VAL A 376 3.40 22.94 -6.37
N ARG A 377 4.06 22.26 -5.45
CA ARG A 377 4.26 20.79 -5.53
C ARG A 377 2.94 20.03 -5.47
N GLU A 378 2.02 20.43 -4.59
CA GLU A 378 0.70 19.83 -4.46
C GLU A 378 -0.16 20.09 -5.71
N GLU A 379 -0.18 21.32 -6.22
CA GLU A 379 -0.93 21.69 -7.44
C GLU A 379 -0.42 20.88 -8.65
N MET A 380 0.88 20.90 -8.88
CA MET A 380 1.53 20.15 -9.96
C MET A 380 1.28 18.64 -9.86
N PHE A 381 1.24 18.07 -8.64
CA PHE A 381 0.87 16.67 -8.43
C PHE A 381 -0.56 16.40 -8.91
N TYR A 382 -1.54 17.24 -8.56
CA TYR A 382 -2.93 17.04 -9.01
C TYR A 382 -3.05 17.21 -10.52
N GLU A 383 -2.42 18.22 -11.10
CA GLU A 383 -2.45 18.48 -12.54
C GLU A 383 -1.81 17.33 -13.32
N THR A 384 -0.60 16.91 -12.95
CA THR A 384 0.09 15.78 -13.56
C THR A 384 -0.75 14.50 -13.44
N SER A 385 -1.34 14.23 -12.27
CA SER A 385 -2.21 13.07 -12.06
C SER A 385 -3.44 13.08 -12.97
N LEU A 386 -4.10 14.24 -13.11
CA LEU A 386 -5.28 14.38 -13.96
C LEU A 386 -4.93 14.30 -15.44
N GLU A 387 -3.76 14.77 -15.83
CA GLU A 387 -3.27 14.67 -17.19
C GLU A 387 -2.93 13.22 -17.56
N LEU A 388 -2.23 12.49 -16.69
CA LEU A 388 -1.94 11.07 -16.84
C LEU A 388 -3.21 10.22 -16.93
N LEU A 389 -4.26 10.59 -16.19
CA LEU A 389 -5.58 9.95 -16.19
C LEU A 389 -6.55 10.56 -17.21
N SER A 390 -6.09 11.36 -18.17
CA SER A 390 -6.98 11.94 -19.18
C SER A 390 -7.65 10.86 -20.04
N LEU A 391 -8.93 11.07 -20.41
CA LEU A 391 -9.68 10.08 -21.20
C LEU A 391 -8.97 9.71 -22.50
N GLY A 392 -8.36 10.69 -23.17
CA GLY A 392 -7.61 10.45 -24.41
C GLY A 392 -6.39 9.52 -24.21
N ARG A 393 -5.68 9.64 -23.07
CA ARG A 393 -4.56 8.74 -22.74
C ARG A 393 -5.06 7.36 -22.34
N VAL A 394 -6.07 7.30 -21.50
CA VAL A 394 -6.67 6.01 -21.08
C VAL A 394 -7.15 5.22 -22.30
N LEU A 395 -7.82 5.86 -23.24
CA LEU A 395 -8.25 5.22 -24.49
C LEU A 395 -7.06 4.81 -25.38
N ARG A 396 -6.07 5.69 -25.56
CA ARG A 396 -4.85 5.34 -26.34
C ARG A 396 -4.10 4.18 -25.72
N HIS A 397 -4.00 4.13 -24.40
CA HIS A 397 -3.39 3.00 -23.69
C HIS A 397 -4.13 1.69 -23.99
N MET A 398 -5.46 1.69 -23.95
CA MET A 398 -6.29 0.53 -24.29
C MET A 398 -5.97 -0.03 -25.69
N PHE A 399 -5.76 0.83 -26.69
CA PHE A 399 -5.47 0.40 -28.06
C PHE A 399 -4.01 0.00 -28.31
N LYS A 400 -3.08 0.40 -27.42
CA LYS A 400 -1.66 0.08 -27.52
C LYS A 400 -1.23 -1.21 -26.82
N VAL A 401 -2.04 -1.73 -25.90
CA VAL A 401 -1.78 -3.03 -25.30
C VAL A 401 -2.09 -4.10 -26.34
N PRO A 402 -1.16 -5.02 -26.66
CA PRO A 402 -1.41 -6.07 -27.64
C PRO A 402 -2.69 -6.82 -27.25
N ALA A 403 -3.53 -7.09 -28.24
CA ALA A 403 -4.76 -7.89 -28.09
C ALA A 403 -4.39 -9.36 -27.80
N SER A 404 -3.67 -9.60 -26.71
CA SER A 404 -3.27 -10.94 -26.25
C SER A 404 -4.45 -11.67 -25.63
N GLY A 405 -5.49 -11.95 -26.46
CA GLY A 405 -6.56 -12.88 -26.09
C GLY A 405 -7.49 -12.49 -24.93
N PHE A 406 -7.36 -11.28 -24.37
CA PHE A 406 -8.19 -10.80 -23.26
C PHE A 406 -8.64 -9.35 -23.45
N PRO A 407 -9.73 -9.10 -24.16
CA PRO A 407 -10.35 -7.75 -24.21
C PRO A 407 -10.70 -7.22 -22.81
N HIS A 408 -10.81 -8.09 -21.82
CA HIS A 408 -11.16 -7.73 -20.45
C HIS A 408 -10.05 -7.01 -19.66
N ALA A 409 -8.75 -7.20 -19.98
CA ALA A 409 -7.66 -6.48 -19.31
C ALA A 409 -7.76 -4.96 -19.57
N HIS A 410 -8.13 -4.57 -20.78
CA HIS A 410 -8.35 -3.19 -21.16
C HIS A 410 -9.57 -2.57 -20.46
N ILE A 411 -10.67 -3.34 -20.39
CA ILE A 411 -11.89 -2.92 -19.68
C ILE A 411 -11.58 -2.75 -18.19
N LEU A 412 -10.82 -3.66 -17.59
CA LEU A 412 -10.40 -3.55 -16.18
C LEU A 412 -9.50 -2.34 -15.92
N SER A 413 -8.54 -2.06 -16.81
CA SER A 413 -7.72 -0.85 -16.73
C SER A 413 -8.59 0.41 -16.78
N LEU A 414 -9.56 0.44 -17.70
CA LEU A 414 -10.51 1.55 -17.82
C LEU A 414 -11.39 1.68 -16.57
N MET A 415 -11.97 0.59 -16.12
CA MET A 415 -12.83 0.56 -14.93
C MET A 415 -12.08 1.00 -13.66
N ASN A 416 -10.79 0.71 -13.55
CA ASN A 416 -9.99 1.16 -12.43
C ASN A 416 -9.58 2.64 -12.55
N GLN A 417 -9.23 3.11 -13.74
CA GLN A 417 -8.73 4.48 -13.92
C GLN A 417 -9.84 5.55 -13.86
N LEU A 418 -11.04 5.26 -14.30
CA LEU A 418 -12.15 6.22 -14.27
C LEU A 418 -12.59 6.62 -12.86
N PRO A 419 -12.80 5.69 -11.91
CA PRO A 419 -13.06 6.03 -10.51
C PRO A 419 -11.91 6.79 -9.86
N VAL A 420 -10.67 6.40 -10.13
CA VAL A 420 -9.47 7.10 -9.64
C VAL A 420 -9.44 8.54 -10.16
N ARG A 421 -9.69 8.74 -11.46
CA ARG A 421 -9.77 10.08 -12.06
C ARG A 421 -10.87 10.92 -11.42
N LYS A 422 -12.06 10.35 -11.19
CA LYS A 422 -13.17 11.04 -10.52
C LYS A 422 -12.78 11.43 -9.09
N GLY A 423 -12.19 10.52 -8.35
CA GLY A 423 -11.68 10.77 -7.00
C GLY A 423 -10.62 11.88 -6.98
N MET A 424 -9.67 11.84 -7.91
CA MET A 424 -8.60 12.84 -8.04
C MET A 424 -9.16 14.23 -8.34
N LYS A 425 -10.17 14.35 -9.23
CA LYS A 425 -10.86 15.62 -9.49
C LYS A 425 -11.53 16.17 -8.23
N ILE A 426 -12.26 15.34 -7.50
CA ILE A 426 -12.93 15.75 -6.26
C ILE A 426 -11.89 16.20 -5.23
N ALA A 427 -10.78 15.46 -5.09
CA ALA A 427 -9.70 15.81 -4.18
C ALA A 427 -9.05 17.15 -4.55
N PHE A 428 -8.81 17.38 -5.84
CA PHE A 428 -8.23 18.64 -6.32
C PHE A 428 -9.15 19.85 -6.07
N GLU A 429 -10.46 19.73 -6.33
CA GLU A 429 -11.41 20.81 -6.05
C GLU A 429 -11.52 21.10 -4.54
N LYS A 430 -11.51 20.08 -3.69
CA LYS A 430 -11.44 20.25 -2.23
C LYS A 430 -10.15 20.96 -1.80
N TRP A 431 -9.02 20.57 -2.37
CA TRP A 431 -7.72 21.19 -2.12
C TRP A 431 -7.74 22.66 -2.50
N LYS A 432 -8.20 23.03 -3.72
CA LYS A 432 -8.33 24.42 -4.16
C LYS A 432 -9.22 25.25 -3.22
N ALA A 433 -10.37 24.71 -2.85
CA ALA A 433 -11.30 25.39 -1.95
C ALA A 433 -10.65 25.67 -0.58
N SER A 434 -9.87 24.72 -0.05
CA SER A 434 -9.17 24.91 1.21
C SER A 434 -8.06 25.96 1.14
N LYS A 435 -7.28 25.97 0.05
CA LYS A 435 -6.24 27.00 -0.15
C LYS A 435 -6.86 28.39 -0.33
N ALA A 436 -7.97 28.50 -1.04
CA ALA A 436 -8.72 29.75 -1.16
C ALA A 436 -9.21 30.28 0.20
N ALA A 437 -9.75 29.42 1.04
CA ALA A 437 -10.19 29.79 2.39
C ALA A 437 -9.05 30.29 3.28
N VAL A 438 -7.86 29.64 3.19
CA VAL A 438 -6.65 30.10 3.91
C VAL A 438 -6.21 31.48 3.43
N ARG A 439 -6.12 31.70 2.10
CA ARG A 439 -5.75 32.99 1.52
C ARG A 439 -6.71 34.09 1.94
N GLN A 440 -8.02 33.80 1.95
CA GLN A 440 -9.06 34.78 2.37
C GLN A 440 -8.91 35.16 3.85
N LYS A 441 -8.62 34.17 4.75
CA LYS A 441 -8.36 34.45 6.17
C LYS A 441 -7.11 35.32 6.36
N GLN A 442 -6.04 35.04 5.62
CA GLN A 442 -4.81 35.85 5.67
C GLN A 442 -5.05 37.28 5.19
N ALA A 443 -5.83 37.46 4.11
CA ALA A 443 -6.21 38.79 3.59
C ALA A 443 -7.07 39.58 4.59
N LEU A 444 -7.82 38.93 5.46
CA LEU A 444 -8.62 39.52 6.53
C LEU A 444 -7.86 39.73 7.85
N GLY A 445 -6.53 39.56 7.88
CA GLY A 445 -5.67 39.80 9.07
C GLY A 445 -5.73 38.73 10.12
N GLY A 446 -6.29 37.53 9.83
CA GLY A 446 -6.28 36.38 10.72
C GLY A 446 -4.94 35.64 10.66
N SER A 447 -4.41 35.21 11.81
CA SER A 447 -3.25 34.29 11.86
C SER A 447 -3.61 32.98 11.13
N GLY A 448 -2.91 32.73 10.02
CA GLY A 448 -3.18 31.58 9.14
C GLY A 448 -2.64 30.26 9.69
N SER A 449 -3.24 29.74 10.75
CA SER A 449 -3.12 28.32 11.04
C SER A 449 -4.04 27.54 10.10
N LEU A 450 -3.50 26.47 9.48
CA LEU A 450 -4.30 25.52 8.71
C LEU A 450 -5.49 25.07 9.57
N PRO A 451 -6.73 25.13 9.06
CA PRO A 451 -7.86 24.56 9.79
C PRO A 451 -7.60 23.07 9.99
N ALA A 452 -7.79 22.58 11.23
CA ALA A 452 -7.93 21.16 11.49
C ALA A 452 -9.03 20.62 10.57
N ARG A 453 -8.67 19.75 9.66
CA ARG A 453 -9.56 19.17 8.64
C ARG A 453 -10.14 17.86 9.12
#